data_e015ef54aa360e37295a2c39db847bd7
#
_entry.id   e015ef54aa360e37295a2c39db847bd7
#
_cell.length_a   1.000
_cell.length_b   1.000
_cell.length_c   1.000
_cell.angle_alpha   90.00
_cell.angle_beta   90.00
_cell.angle_gamma   90.00
#
_symmetry.space_group_name_H-M   'P 1'
#
loop_
_entity.id
_entity.type
_entity.pdbx_description
1 polymer ?
#
loop_
_entity_poly.entity_id
_entity_poly.type
_entity_poly.pdbx_seq_one_letter_code
_entity_poly.pdbx_strand_id
1 'polypeptide(L)'
;MDSIEKVLINIDSMKDEIIQAVSSIVKIPSINPKYPGVNYDDVIGGESNANEFIAEIYSSLGAEVDIWSEEPKRNNVVGVIKGSSSGKSLIFNGHIDTVPTGRAEDWKFSDPFSGEIFEDRIYGRGACDMKAGLISQAMAAKALKKSGVNLKGDLILESVVGEEVMDHEAGTSATIKRGYRADAAIVAEPSASAEDPLCVVPVSPGVAWVTLTCIGKASHASNRGETIRAGGPGWGVGVNAIDKGQFLLDSLLKLEQEWGLTKKHHLFNPGHFTLLPGVIHGGPHGVDVPFIISEYCKIEYAIWHHPHETLEDVKSEFEEFVKNASALDEWLRENPPEITWNLHWPPYDTPEDHPICSTIAQSHEKAAIGTKFEGPAIYRGFYAVDDATFLNANGIPSVTYGPGHIHQAHMVDEYVNIDEVIASTKTYALTAMDWCGVSI
;
A
#
# COMPACT_ATOMS: atom_id res chain seq x y z
N MET A 1 -11.27 4.18 39.01
CA MET A 1 -10.66 4.46 37.73
C MET A 1 -11.37 3.59 36.70
N ASP A 2 -11.95 4.19 35.69
CA ASP A 2 -12.59 3.48 34.60
C ASP A 2 -11.54 2.65 33.82
N SER A 3 -11.95 1.55 33.18
CA SER A 3 -11.06 0.68 32.42
C SER A 3 -10.40 1.42 31.24
N ILE A 4 -11.12 2.32 30.59
CA ILE A 4 -10.59 3.18 29.52
C ILE A 4 -9.47 4.08 30.08
N GLU A 5 -9.73 4.82 31.16
CA GLU A 5 -8.75 5.70 31.78
C GLU A 5 -7.49 4.93 32.18
N LYS A 6 -7.64 3.72 32.73
CA LYS A 6 -6.53 2.86 33.12
C LYS A 6 -5.67 2.43 31.92
N VAL A 7 -6.31 2.09 30.80
CA VAL A 7 -5.60 1.71 29.55
C VAL A 7 -4.82 2.89 29.01
N LEU A 8 -5.43 4.08 28.92
CA LEU A 8 -4.76 5.28 28.42
C LEU A 8 -3.54 5.66 29.29
N ILE A 9 -3.68 5.64 30.62
CA ILE A 9 -2.56 5.89 31.55
C ILE A 9 -1.45 4.85 31.37
N ASN A 10 -1.80 3.59 31.18
CA ASN A 10 -0.80 2.54 30.95
C ASN A 10 -0.05 2.77 29.62
N ILE A 11 -0.72 3.19 28.56
CA ILE A 11 -0.05 3.53 27.29
C ILE A 11 0.90 4.70 27.49
N ASP A 12 0.47 5.77 28.16
CA ASP A 12 1.34 6.91 28.47
C ASP A 12 2.55 6.49 29.31
N SER A 13 2.38 5.57 30.27
CA SER A 13 3.48 5.02 31.08
C SER A 13 4.43 4.10 30.28
N MET A 14 3.99 3.59 29.14
CA MET A 14 4.75 2.72 28.23
C MET A 14 5.35 3.50 27.06
N LYS A 15 5.25 4.83 27.03
CA LYS A 15 5.69 5.65 25.90
C LYS A 15 7.11 5.32 25.45
N ASP A 16 8.06 5.29 26.38
CA ASP A 16 9.47 5.01 26.04
C ASP A 16 9.63 3.57 25.52
N GLU A 17 8.90 2.62 26.08
CA GLU A 17 8.92 1.22 25.62
C GLU A 17 8.37 1.09 24.19
N ILE A 18 7.29 1.80 23.87
CA ILE A 18 6.69 1.84 22.53
C ILE A 18 7.69 2.42 21.53
N ILE A 19 8.29 3.55 21.86
CA ILE A 19 9.30 4.22 21.04
C ILE A 19 10.49 3.29 20.76
N GLN A 20 11.01 2.63 21.81
CA GLN A 20 12.13 1.72 21.66
C GLN A 20 11.76 0.47 20.85
N ALA A 21 10.53 -0.04 20.96
CA ALA A 21 10.08 -1.15 20.15
C ALA A 21 10.02 -0.79 18.65
N VAL A 22 9.49 0.40 18.30
CA VAL A 22 9.51 0.89 16.92
C VAL A 22 10.94 1.08 16.42
N SER A 23 11.81 1.75 17.19
CA SER A 23 13.22 1.91 16.84
C SER A 23 13.90 0.55 16.61
N SER A 24 13.61 -0.46 17.45
CA SER A 24 14.23 -1.79 17.36
C SER A 24 13.80 -2.55 16.13
N ILE A 25 12.52 -2.54 15.77
CA ILE A 25 12.03 -3.24 14.57
C ILE A 25 12.50 -2.56 13.28
N VAL A 26 12.65 -1.24 13.26
CA VAL A 26 13.19 -0.49 12.12
C VAL A 26 14.64 -0.90 11.86
N LYS A 27 15.42 -1.19 12.90
CA LYS A 27 16.82 -1.66 12.79
C LYS A 27 16.99 -3.05 12.18
N ILE A 28 15.93 -3.79 11.99
CA ILE A 28 15.95 -5.11 11.36
C ILE A 28 15.59 -4.94 9.88
N PRO A 29 16.56 -5.06 8.94
CA PRO A 29 16.26 -4.97 7.51
C PRO A 29 15.31 -6.08 7.08
N SER A 30 14.23 -5.71 6.38
CA SER A 30 13.24 -6.65 5.86
C SER A 30 12.82 -6.29 4.42
N ILE A 31 13.81 -5.94 3.59
CA ILE A 31 13.56 -5.63 2.17
C ILE A 31 12.93 -6.84 1.51
N ASN A 32 11.82 -6.60 0.78
CA ASN A 32 11.15 -7.66 0.04
C ASN A 32 12.09 -8.25 -1.03
N PRO A 33 12.37 -9.57 -0.98
CA PRO A 33 13.34 -10.18 -1.87
C PRO A 33 12.90 -10.25 -3.34
N LYS A 34 11.60 -10.08 -3.60
CA LYS A 34 11.04 -10.08 -4.96
C LYS A 34 10.91 -8.67 -5.55
N TYR A 35 11.34 -7.64 -4.83
CA TYR A 35 11.25 -6.28 -5.34
C TYR A 35 12.11 -6.12 -6.60
N PRO A 36 11.61 -5.49 -7.68
CA PRO A 36 12.37 -5.32 -8.91
C PRO A 36 13.72 -4.64 -8.70
N GLY A 37 14.79 -5.25 -9.19
CA GLY A 37 16.16 -4.73 -9.05
C GLY A 37 16.89 -5.13 -7.78
N VAL A 38 16.24 -5.86 -6.86
CA VAL A 38 16.88 -6.45 -5.67
C VAL A 38 17.50 -7.80 -6.02
N ASN A 39 18.70 -8.06 -5.51
CA ASN A 39 19.28 -9.40 -5.56
C ASN A 39 18.64 -10.24 -4.43
N TYR A 40 17.87 -11.23 -4.81
CA TYR A 40 17.12 -12.11 -3.91
C TYR A 40 17.98 -12.71 -2.79
N ASP A 41 19.17 -13.23 -3.14
CA ASP A 41 20.03 -13.93 -2.19
C ASP A 41 20.65 -13.00 -1.12
N ASP A 42 20.73 -11.70 -1.39
CA ASP A 42 21.31 -10.73 -0.46
C ASP A 42 20.35 -10.34 0.67
N VAL A 43 19.03 -10.48 0.46
CA VAL A 43 18.02 -9.97 1.40
C VAL A 43 17.06 -11.04 1.93
N ILE A 44 17.03 -12.21 1.31
CA ILE A 44 16.14 -13.31 1.74
C ILE A 44 16.39 -13.69 3.20
N GLY A 45 15.33 -13.80 3.99
CA GLY A 45 15.36 -14.06 5.42
C GLY A 45 15.25 -12.80 6.29
N GLY A 46 15.39 -11.60 5.70
CA GLY A 46 15.19 -10.35 6.42
C GLY A 46 13.76 -10.21 6.98
N GLU A 47 12.75 -10.54 6.18
CA GLU A 47 11.35 -10.59 6.62
C GLU A 47 11.16 -11.55 7.80
N SER A 48 11.75 -12.75 7.74
CA SER A 48 11.68 -13.73 8.84
C SER A 48 12.35 -13.23 10.11
N ASN A 49 13.50 -12.58 10.02
CA ASN A 49 14.20 -12.02 11.20
C ASN A 49 13.34 -10.93 11.87
N ALA A 50 12.70 -10.08 11.08
CA ALA A 50 11.81 -9.05 11.61
C ALA A 50 10.55 -9.67 12.23
N ASN A 51 10.00 -10.71 11.61
CA ASN A 51 8.84 -11.44 12.15
C ASN A 51 9.17 -12.28 13.39
N GLU A 52 10.40 -12.73 13.59
CA GLU A 52 10.83 -13.33 14.86
C GLU A 52 10.72 -12.33 16.01
N PHE A 53 11.14 -11.08 15.80
CA PHE A 53 10.96 -10.01 16.80
C PHE A 53 9.48 -9.76 17.13
N ILE A 54 8.60 -9.75 16.13
CA ILE A 54 7.15 -9.61 16.33
C ILE A 54 6.58 -10.82 17.10
N ALA A 55 7.03 -12.05 16.76
CA ALA A 55 6.60 -13.27 17.42
C ALA A 55 6.96 -13.28 18.92
N GLU A 56 8.13 -12.75 19.29
CA GLU A 56 8.52 -12.58 20.70
C GLU A 56 7.57 -11.64 21.44
N ILE A 57 7.19 -10.51 20.80
CA ILE A 57 6.19 -9.60 21.38
C ILE A 57 4.86 -10.33 21.55
N TYR A 58 4.31 -10.97 20.51
CA TYR A 58 3.03 -11.69 20.57
C TYR A 58 3.03 -12.79 21.65
N SER A 59 4.13 -13.55 21.75
CA SER A 59 4.31 -14.57 22.79
C SER A 59 4.27 -13.95 24.20
N SER A 60 4.91 -12.79 24.38
CA SER A 60 4.90 -12.07 25.66
C SER A 60 3.49 -11.61 26.11
N LEU A 61 2.60 -11.42 25.13
CA LEU A 61 1.19 -11.11 25.39
C LEU A 61 0.40 -12.32 25.89
N GLY A 62 0.93 -13.53 25.73
CA GLY A 62 0.22 -14.78 25.97
C GLY A 62 -0.69 -15.18 24.80
N ALA A 63 -0.42 -14.66 23.62
CA ALA A 63 -1.11 -15.06 22.40
C ALA A 63 -0.70 -16.48 22.01
N GLU A 64 -1.61 -17.21 21.38
CA GLU A 64 -1.28 -18.43 20.64
C GLU A 64 -0.60 -18.03 19.34
N VAL A 65 0.73 -18.25 19.25
CA VAL A 65 1.54 -17.79 18.12
C VAL A 65 1.72 -18.91 17.12
N ASP A 66 1.41 -18.61 15.86
CA ASP A 66 1.63 -19.46 14.69
C ASP A 66 2.62 -18.77 13.75
N ILE A 67 3.70 -19.48 13.40
CA ILE A 67 4.75 -18.99 12.50
C ILE A 67 4.85 -19.98 11.35
N TRP A 68 4.70 -19.50 10.12
CA TRP A 68 4.82 -20.32 8.92
C TRP A 68 5.23 -19.47 7.72
N SER A 69 5.58 -20.13 6.62
CA SER A 69 5.87 -19.47 5.36
C SER A 69 5.30 -20.24 4.18
N GLU A 70 4.77 -19.56 3.19
CA GLU A 70 4.43 -20.14 1.89
C GLU A 70 5.70 -20.33 1.04
N GLU A 71 6.70 -19.48 1.25
CA GLU A 71 8.02 -19.55 0.63
C GLU A 71 9.11 -19.62 1.71
N PRO A 72 10.14 -20.45 1.54
CA PRO A 72 11.20 -20.60 2.55
C PRO A 72 11.83 -19.26 2.94
N LYS A 73 12.01 -19.03 4.24
CA LYS A 73 12.62 -17.81 4.83
C LYS A 73 11.80 -16.52 4.64
N ARG A 74 10.50 -16.64 4.39
CA ARG A 74 9.54 -15.53 4.33
C ARG A 74 8.38 -15.84 5.28
N ASN A 75 8.68 -15.80 6.58
CA ASN A 75 7.71 -16.21 7.60
C ASN A 75 6.64 -15.14 7.83
N ASN A 76 5.38 -15.58 7.86
CA ASN A 76 4.28 -14.83 8.48
C ASN A 76 4.19 -15.17 9.97
N VAL A 77 3.64 -14.27 10.76
CA VAL A 77 3.37 -14.48 12.18
C VAL A 77 1.95 -14.05 12.50
N VAL A 78 1.20 -14.95 13.12
CA VAL A 78 -0.12 -14.63 13.66
C VAL A 78 -0.14 -14.96 15.17
N GLY A 79 -0.60 -14.00 15.96
CA GLY A 79 -0.83 -14.18 17.40
C GLY A 79 -2.31 -14.05 17.73
N VAL A 80 -2.92 -15.08 18.30
CA VAL A 80 -4.33 -15.05 18.70
C VAL A 80 -4.46 -14.88 20.21
N ILE A 81 -5.04 -13.76 20.62
CA ILE A 81 -5.45 -13.52 22.00
C ILE A 81 -6.92 -13.92 22.14
N LYS A 82 -7.17 -15.05 22.79
CA LYS A 82 -8.50 -15.59 22.93
C LYS A 82 -9.40 -14.73 23.81
N GLY A 83 -10.59 -14.46 23.29
CA GLY A 83 -11.66 -13.82 24.05
C GLY A 83 -12.25 -14.74 25.11
N SER A 84 -12.85 -14.14 26.12
CA SER A 84 -13.43 -14.87 27.26
C SER A 84 -14.85 -15.39 27.00
N SER A 85 -15.52 -14.95 25.94
CA SER A 85 -16.90 -15.28 25.60
C SER A 85 -17.26 -14.95 24.15
N SER A 86 -18.54 -14.88 23.81
CA SER A 86 -19.04 -14.58 22.45
C SER A 86 -19.05 -13.07 22.14
N GLY A 87 -17.89 -12.42 22.10
CA GLY A 87 -17.72 -11.08 21.53
C GLY A 87 -17.40 -11.13 20.04
N LYS A 88 -17.46 -9.99 19.37
CA LYS A 88 -16.98 -9.87 17.99
C LYS A 88 -15.46 -10.01 17.96
N SER A 89 -14.93 -10.68 16.96
CA SER A 89 -13.49 -10.80 16.74
C SER A 89 -12.94 -9.64 15.92
N LEU A 90 -11.65 -9.34 16.10
CA LEU A 90 -10.95 -8.28 15.39
C LEU A 90 -9.58 -8.75 14.92
N ILE A 91 -9.25 -8.48 13.66
CA ILE A 91 -7.90 -8.60 13.13
C ILE A 91 -7.20 -7.24 13.19
N PHE A 92 -5.99 -7.23 13.72
CA PHE A 92 -4.98 -6.21 13.51
C PHE A 92 -3.96 -6.76 12.52
N ASN A 93 -3.89 -6.17 11.33
CA ASN A 93 -3.07 -6.66 10.24
C ASN A 93 -2.04 -5.58 9.83
N GLY A 94 -0.89 -6.04 9.36
CA GLY A 94 0.11 -5.22 8.73
C GLY A 94 1.26 -6.04 8.15
N HIS A 95 1.96 -5.45 7.17
CA HIS A 95 3.11 -6.09 6.54
C HIS A 95 4.43 -5.72 7.23
N ILE A 96 5.41 -6.63 7.13
CA ILE A 96 6.73 -6.48 7.72
C ILE A 96 7.79 -6.14 6.68
N ASP A 97 7.54 -6.49 5.41
CA ASP A 97 8.45 -6.21 4.33
C ASP A 97 8.54 -4.72 4.00
N THR A 98 9.60 -4.33 3.33
CA THR A 98 9.85 -2.94 2.94
C THR A 98 10.39 -2.88 1.51
N VAL A 99 10.23 -1.72 0.86
CA VAL A 99 10.92 -1.42 -0.39
C VAL A 99 12.43 -1.25 -0.18
N PRO A 100 13.24 -1.29 -1.25
CA PRO A 100 14.67 -0.97 -1.18
C PRO A 100 14.94 0.44 -0.67
N THR A 101 16.12 0.64 -0.12
CA THR A 101 16.52 1.89 0.54
C THR A 101 17.12 2.95 -0.38
N GLY A 102 17.50 2.58 -1.60
CA GLY A 102 18.40 3.42 -2.40
C GLY A 102 19.82 3.45 -1.81
N ARG A 103 20.55 4.53 -2.05
CA ARG A 103 21.93 4.67 -1.60
C ARG A 103 21.99 5.13 -0.14
N ALA A 104 22.80 4.48 0.69
CA ALA A 104 22.93 4.80 2.10
C ALA A 104 23.45 6.23 2.36
N GLU A 105 24.31 6.74 1.48
CA GLU A 105 24.86 8.10 1.57
C GLU A 105 23.82 9.22 1.38
N ASP A 106 22.66 8.92 0.82
CA ASP A 106 21.57 9.88 0.65
C ASP A 106 20.76 10.06 1.96
N TRP A 107 20.91 9.14 2.92
CA TRP A 107 20.17 9.16 4.18
C TRP A 107 20.86 10.05 5.23
N LYS A 108 20.06 10.84 5.95
CA LYS A 108 20.50 11.77 7.01
C LYS A 108 21.42 11.12 8.04
N PHE A 109 21.14 9.88 8.44
CA PHE A 109 21.92 9.15 9.43
C PHE A 109 22.87 8.11 8.78
N SER A 110 23.08 8.16 7.47
CA SER A 110 23.97 7.28 6.70
C SER A 110 23.69 5.76 6.86
N ASP A 111 22.59 5.41 7.51
CA ASP A 111 22.08 4.05 7.67
C ASP A 111 20.58 4.08 7.47
N PRO A 112 20.08 3.50 6.36
CA PRO A 112 18.64 3.44 6.08
C PRO A 112 17.82 2.70 7.15
N PHE A 113 18.45 1.84 7.93
CA PHE A 113 17.82 1.09 9.01
C PHE A 113 18.30 1.54 10.40
N SER A 114 18.68 2.81 10.54
CA SER A 114 19.21 3.36 11.80
C SER A 114 18.25 3.23 12.97
N GLY A 115 16.93 3.30 12.75
CA GLY A 115 15.94 3.42 13.82
C GLY A 115 16.23 4.60 14.75
N GLU A 116 16.89 5.64 14.22
CA GLU A 116 17.35 6.78 15.03
C GLU A 116 16.17 7.59 15.55
N ILE A 117 16.20 7.86 16.84
CA ILE A 117 15.23 8.73 17.49
C ILE A 117 15.81 10.13 17.53
N PHE A 118 15.26 11.03 16.72
CA PHE A 118 15.72 12.40 16.64
C PHE A 118 14.54 13.35 16.71
N GLU A 119 14.57 14.29 17.67
CA GLU A 119 13.45 15.17 18.01
C GLU A 119 12.19 14.33 18.38
N ASP A 120 11.09 14.53 17.66
CA ASP A 120 9.80 13.87 17.85
C ASP A 120 9.55 12.75 16.82
N ARG A 121 10.61 12.19 16.20
CA ARG A 121 10.54 11.26 15.09
C ARG A 121 11.43 10.03 15.28
N ILE A 122 11.03 8.94 14.62
CA ILE A 122 11.83 7.73 14.48
C ILE A 122 12.11 7.56 12.99
N TYR A 123 13.41 7.54 12.63
CA TYR A 123 13.87 7.50 11.25
C TYR A 123 14.29 6.11 10.82
N GLY A 124 14.04 5.77 9.56
CA GLY A 124 14.53 4.60 8.87
C GLY A 124 13.49 3.98 7.94
N ARG A 125 13.94 3.17 7.00
CA ARG A 125 13.07 2.44 6.08
C ARG A 125 12.14 1.51 6.84
N GLY A 126 10.84 1.59 6.55
CA GLY A 126 9.79 0.87 7.26
C GLY A 126 9.30 1.57 8.52
N ALA A 127 9.87 2.73 8.90
CA ALA A 127 9.38 3.47 10.07
C ALA A 127 7.95 3.97 9.85
N CYS A 128 7.65 4.47 8.66
CA CYS A 128 6.31 4.90 8.27
C CYS A 128 5.51 3.73 7.69
N ASP A 129 6.12 2.97 6.80
CA ASP A 129 5.47 1.96 5.99
C ASP A 129 6.08 0.57 6.26
N MET A 130 5.45 -0.29 7.15
CA MET A 130 4.42 0.10 8.13
C MET A 130 4.74 -0.46 9.53
N LYS A 131 6.06 -0.66 9.84
CA LYS A 131 6.51 -1.30 11.10
C LYS A 131 6.02 -0.56 12.35
N ALA A 132 5.91 0.80 12.30
CA ALA A 132 5.36 1.54 13.44
C ALA A 132 3.88 1.21 13.68
N GLY A 133 3.12 0.99 12.62
CA GLY A 133 1.74 0.53 12.70
C GLY A 133 1.62 -0.83 13.38
N LEU A 134 2.41 -1.81 12.95
CA LEU A 134 2.49 -3.15 13.56
C LEU A 134 2.82 -3.09 15.06
N ILE A 135 3.83 -2.31 15.43
CA ILE A 135 4.20 -2.13 16.85
C ILE A 135 3.08 -1.44 17.61
N SER A 136 2.42 -0.42 17.04
CA SER A 136 1.31 0.27 17.70
C SER A 136 0.17 -0.69 18.03
N GLN A 137 -0.18 -1.60 17.11
CA GLN A 137 -1.19 -2.65 17.33
C GLN A 137 -0.75 -3.63 18.44
N ALA A 138 0.48 -4.12 18.38
CA ALA A 138 1.02 -5.04 19.38
C ALA A 138 1.09 -4.40 20.79
N MET A 139 1.49 -3.14 20.87
CA MET A 139 1.57 -2.41 22.14
C MET A 139 0.20 -2.01 22.68
N ALA A 140 -0.80 -1.81 21.84
CA ALA A 140 -2.20 -1.69 22.25
C ALA A 140 -2.66 -2.95 22.99
N ALA A 141 -2.42 -4.13 22.40
CA ALA A 141 -2.71 -5.41 23.05
C ALA A 141 -1.94 -5.58 24.38
N LYS A 142 -0.67 -5.13 24.43
CA LYS A 142 0.12 -5.13 25.68
C LYS A 142 -0.48 -4.24 26.75
N ALA A 143 -0.95 -3.06 26.39
CA ALA A 143 -1.58 -2.14 27.31
C ALA A 143 -2.90 -2.69 27.88
N LEU A 144 -3.71 -3.36 27.05
CA LEU A 144 -4.92 -4.07 27.50
C LEU A 144 -4.57 -5.12 28.55
N LYS A 145 -3.61 -5.99 28.27
CA LYS A 145 -3.13 -7.01 29.21
C LYS A 145 -2.63 -6.39 30.52
N LYS A 146 -1.76 -5.36 30.44
CA LYS A 146 -1.22 -4.64 31.61
C LYS A 146 -2.32 -3.99 32.45
N SER A 147 -3.40 -3.57 31.79
CA SER A 147 -4.57 -2.98 32.47
C SER A 147 -5.50 -4.01 33.08
N GLY A 148 -5.27 -5.30 32.84
CA GLY A 148 -6.16 -6.39 33.29
C GLY A 148 -7.48 -6.42 32.54
N VAL A 149 -7.52 -5.88 31.30
CA VAL A 149 -8.69 -5.92 30.43
C VAL A 149 -8.74 -7.26 29.72
N ASN A 150 -9.85 -7.98 29.88
CA ASN A 150 -10.13 -9.21 29.15
C ASN A 150 -11.20 -8.92 28.09
N LEU A 151 -10.86 -9.13 26.84
CA LEU A 151 -11.81 -8.99 25.73
C LEU A 151 -12.80 -10.15 25.73
N LYS A 152 -14.03 -9.92 25.25
CA LYS A 152 -15.02 -10.98 25.03
C LYS A 152 -14.76 -11.73 23.73
N GLY A 153 -14.47 -11.04 22.65
CA GLY A 153 -14.11 -11.61 21.36
C GLY A 153 -12.60 -11.77 21.19
N ASP A 154 -12.19 -12.60 20.23
CA ASP A 154 -10.80 -12.85 19.88
C ASP A 154 -10.16 -11.60 19.28
N LEU A 155 -8.91 -11.31 19.67
CA LEU A 155 -8.04 -10.35 18.98
C LEU A 155 -6.93 -11.11 18.25
N ILE A 156 -6.88 -10.97 16.94
CA ILE A 156 -5.91 -11.63 16.05
C ILE A 156 -4.92 -10.57 15.58
N LEU A 157 -3.63 -10.82 15.80
CA LEU A 157 -2.53 -9.94 15.44
C LEU A 157 -1.78 -10.60 14.27
N GLU A 158 -1.73 -9.95 13.12
CA GLU A 158 -1.09 -10.49 11.92
C GLU A 158 0.10 -9.61 11.51
N SER A 159 1.27 -10.21 11.33
CA SER A 159 2.42 -9.60 10.70
C SER A 159 2.80 -10.44 9.48
N VAL A 160 2.59 -9.90 8.29
CA VAL A 160 2.65 -10.64 7.03
C VAL A 160 3.79 -10.15 6.15
N VAL A 161 4.10 -10.92 5.11
CA VAL A 161 5.10 -10.60 4.08
C VAL A 161 4.42 -10.33 2.74
N GLY A 162 5.11 -9.66 1.83
CA GLY A 162 4.78 -9.65 0.41
C GLY A 162 3.90 -8.50 -0.06
N GLU A 163 3.52 -7.58 0.79
CA GLU A 163 2.66 -6.46 0.43
C GLU A 163 3.32 -5.58 -0.63
N GLU A 164 4.55 -5.16 -0.41
CA GLU A 164 5.31 -4.18 -1.22
C GLU A 164 5.53 -4.57 -2.71
N VAL A 165 5.23 -5.81 -3.06
CA VAL A 165 5.33 -6.32 -4.44
C VAL A 165 4.06 -7.02 -4.91
N MET A 166 2.94 -6.86 -4.17
CA MET A 166 1.66 -7.53 -4.44
C MET A 166 1.74 -9.07 -4.37
N ASP A 167 2.63 -9.59 -3.56
CA ASP A 167 2.77 -11.04 -3.32
C ASP A 167 1.87 -11.47 -2.14
N HIS A 168 0.64 -10.96 -2.14
CA HIS A 168 -0.36 -11.17 -1.08
C HIS A 168 -0.68 -12.66 -0.84
N GLU A 169 -0.43 -13.52 -1.84
CA GLU A 169 -0.60 -14.97 -1.72
C GLU A 169 0.42 -15.58 -0.73
N ALA A 170 1.57 -14.93 -0.54
CA ALA A 170 2.53 -15.30 0.49
C ALA A 170 2.20 -14.68 1.86
N GLY A 171 1.41 -13.60 1.89
CA GLY A 171 1.06 -12.79 3.07
C GLY A 171 -0.40 -12.90 3.50
N THR A 172 -1.14 -11.78 3.42
CA THR A 172 -2.51 -11.65 3.94
C THR A 172 -3.48 -12.69 3.36
N SER A 173 -3.40 -13.03 2.07
CA SER A 173 -4.22 -14.12 1.53
C SER A 173 -3.86 -15.47 2.13
N ALA A 174 -2.60 -15.70 2.51
CA ALA A 174 -2.19 -16.93 3.17
C ALA A 174 -2.77 -17.04 4.59
N THR A 175 -2.84 -15.93 5.36
CA THR A 175 -3.49 -15.94 6.69
C THR A 175 -4.96 -16.33 6.58
N ILE A 176 -5.68 -15.76 5.61
CA ILE A 176 -7.10 -16.08 5.34
C ILE A 176 -7.29 -17.55 4.95
N LYS A 177 -6.43 -18.08 4.05
CA LYS A 177 -6.45 -19.50 3.64
C LYS A 177 -6.16 -20.44 4.80
N ARG A 178 -5.29 -20.02 5.73
CA ARG A 178 -4.94 -20.78 6.93
C ARG A 178 -6.07 -20.79 7.97
N GLY A 179 -7.10 -19.97 7.78
CA GLY A 179 -8.33 -19.95 8.58
C GLY A 179 -8.41 -18.77 9.55
N TYR A 180 -7.48 -17.82 9.52
CA TYR A 180 -7.57 -16.62 10.33
C TYR A 180 -8.61 -15.68 9.73
N ARG A 181 -9.71 -15.50 10.46
CA ARG A 181 -10.86 -14.67 10.04
C ARG A 181 -11.44 -13.98 11.26
N ALA A 182 -12.00 -12.80 11.06
CA ALA A 182 -12.65 -12.04 12.10
C ALA A 182 -13.91 -11.29 11.58
N ASP A 183 -14.67 -10.70 12.50
CA ASP A 183 -15.85 -9.89 12.16
C ASP A 183 -15.49 -8.53 11.57
N ALA A 184 -14.26 -8.06 11.77
CA ALA A 184 -13.66 -6.90 11.11
C ALA A 184 -12.13 -6.93 11.19
N ALA A 185 -11.47 -6.08 10.40
CA ALA A 185 -10.02 -5.90 10.42
C ALA A 185 -9.62 -4.42 10.40
N ILE A 186 -8.45 -4.14 10.95
CA ILE A 186 -7.76 -2.85 10.84
C ILE A 186 -6.36 -3.10 10.30
N VAL A 187 -6.06 -2.53 9.14
CA VAL A 187 -4.73 -2.53 8.54
C VAL A 187 -3.98 -1.28 9.00
N ALA A 188 -2.75 -1.44 9.48
CA ALA A 188 -2.02 -0.38 10.18
C ALA A 188 -1.15 0.50 9.26
N GLU A 189 -1.56 0.66 7.99
CA GLU A 189 -0.93 1.56 7.03
C GLU A 189 -0.97 3.03 7.45
N PRO A 190 -0.02 3.86 7.01
CA PRO A 190 0.02 5.29 7.33
C PRO A 190 -1.22 6.01 6.80
N SER A 191 -2.10 6.42 7.69
CA SER A 191 -3.40 7.01 7.35
C SER A 191 -3.45 8.53 7.41
N ALA A 192 -2.37 9.20 7.87
CA ALA A 192 -2.28 10.64 7.87
C ALA A 192 -2.07 11.22 6.47
N SER A 193 -2.51 12.44 6.26
CA SER A 193 -2.21 13.26 5.09
C SER A 193 -1.44 14.53 5.51
N ALA A 194 -0.96 15.32 4.54
CA ALA A 194 -0.29 16.58 4.83
C ALA A 194 -1.15 17.57 5.65
N GLU A 195 -2.47 17.44 5.52
CA GLU A 195 -3.45 18.36 6.11
C GLU A 195 -4.13 17.73 7.33
N ASP A 196 -4.32 16.40 7.33
CA ASP A 196 -5.11 15.69 8.32
C ASP A 196 -4.32 14.53 8.92
N PRO A 197 -4.03 14.57 10.22
CA PRO A 197 -3.35 13.47 10.89
C PRO A 197 -4.34 12.34 11.23
N LEU A 198 -3.89 11.09 11.10
CA LEU A 198 -4.62 9.90 11.57
C LEU A 198 -6.08 9.82 11.12
N CYS A 199 -6.29 9.63 9.81
CA CYS A 199 -7.63 9.50 9.24
C CYS A 199 -8.18 8.07 9.38
N VAL A 200 -9.50 7.96 9.42
CA VAL A 200 -10.21 6.69 9.21
C VAL A 200 -10.37 6.48 7.71
N VAL A 201 -9.82 5.39 7.20
CA VAL A 201 -9.77 5.13 5.76
C VAL A 201 -10.57 3.86 5.44
N PRO A 202 -11.83 4.00 5.03
CA PRO A 202 -12.70 2.85 4.73
C PRO A 202 -12.63 2.38 3.28
N VAL A 203 -11.89 3.08 2.41
CA VAL A 203 -11.90 2.83 0.97
C VAL A 203 -10.54 3.08 0.34
N SER A 204 -10.12 2.23 -0.61
CA SER A 204 -8.96 2.44 -1.48
C SER A 204 -9.34 2.43 -2.96
N PRO A 205 -8.56 3.06 -3.84
CA PRO A 205 -8.70 2.86 -5.28
C PRO A 205 -8.28 1.44 -5.65
N GLY A 206 -8.61 1.01 -6.86
CA GLY A 206 -7.90 -0.09 -7.47
C GLY A 206 -6.70 0.41 -8.26
N VAL A 207 -5.68 -0.44 -8.41
CA VAL A 207 -4.50 -0.15 -9.21
C VAL A 207 -4.29 -1.24 -10.25
N ALA A 208 -4.06 -0.85 -11.50
CA ALA A 208 -3.69 -1.77 -12.56
C ALA A 208 -2.40 -1.32 -13.24
N TRP A 209 -1.58 -2.29 -13.63
CA TRP A 209 -0.41 -2.07 -14.46
C TRP A 209 -0.65 -2.63 -15.84
N VAL A 210 -0.58 -1.75 -16.86
CA VAL A 210 -0.78 -2.10 -18.25
C VAL A 210 0.43 -1.67 -19.10
N THR A 211 0.83 -2.54 -20.02
CA THR A 211 1.86 -2.26 -21.02
C THR A 211 1.20 -2.04 -22.39
N LEU A 212 1.53 -0.94 -23.03
CA LEU A 212 1.14 -0.59 -24.39
C LEU A 212 2.37 -0.67 -25.30
N THR A 213 2.34 -1.56 -26.31
CA THR A 213 3.47 -1.74 -27.22
C THR A 213 3.09 -1.36 -28.65
N CYS A 214 3.71 -0.31 -29.15
CA CYS A 214 3.60 0.10 -30.56
C CYS A 214 4.69 -0.57 -31.38
N ILE A 215 4.28 -1.24 -32.46
CA ILE A 215 5.18 -1.83 -33.43
C ILE A 215 5.23 -0.93 -34.68
N GLY A 216 6.42 -0.60 -35.12
CA GLY A 216 6.69 0.16 -36.31
C GLY A 216 7.34 -0.70 -37.39
N LYS A 217 8.11 -0.01 -38.28
CA LYS A 217 8.87 -0.67 -39.32
C LYS A 217 10.26 -0.02 -39.41
N ALA A 218 11.29 -0.81 -39.11
CA ALA A 218 12.68 -0.33 -39.15
C ALA A 218 13.08 0.14 -40.52
N SER A 219 13.87 1.19 -40.56
CA SER A 219 14.48 1.73 -41.78
C SER A 219 15.68 2.60 -41.43
N HIS A 220 16.55 2.90 -42.41
CA HIS A 220 17.65 3.82 -42.20
C HIS A 220 17.14 5.23 -41.85
N ALA A 221 17.78 5.93 -40.93
CA ALA A 221 17.33 7.26 -40.46
C ALA A 221 17.24 8.30 -41.62
N SER A 222 18.07 8.17 -42.66
CA SER A 222 18.00 9.05 -43.84
C SER A 222 16.66 8.99 -44.57
N ASN A 223 15.88 7.92 -44.37
CA ASN A 223 14.56 7.76 -44.99
C ASN A 223 13.46 8.53 -44.21
N ARG A 224 13.80 9.25 -43.13
CA ARG A 224 12.81 9.98 -42.32
C ARG A 224 11.95 10.93 -43.15
N GLY A 225 12.59 11.67 -44.11
CA GLY A 225 11.89 12.59 -45.02
C GLY A 225 10.86 11.90 -45.92
N GLU A 226 11.12 10.68 -46.32
CA GLU A 226 10.20 9.89 -47.13
C GLU A 226 9.02 9.33 -46.31
N THR A 227 9.21 9.08 -45.03
CA THR A 227 8.15 8.53 -44.14
C THR A 227 7.12 9.56 -43.69
N ILE A 228 7.50 10.86 -43.67
CA ILE A 228 6.63 11.96 -43.18
C ILE A 228 6.12 12.86 -44.30
N ARG A 229 6.63 12.74 -45.52
CA ARG A 229 6.26 13.59 -46.63
C ARG A 229 4.87 13.26 -47.16
N ALA A 230 4.00 14.26 -47.22
CA ALA A 230 2.68 14.11 -47.84
C ALA A 230 2.80 13.64 -49.31
N GLY A 231 2.09 12.57 -49.66
CA GLY A 231 2.17 11.96 -50.98
C GLY A 231 3.47 11.19 -51.26
N GLY A 232 4.34 10.99 -50.27
CA GLY A 232 5.51 10.12 -50.34
C GLY A 232 5.15 8.64 -50.14
N PRO A 233 6.15 7.75 -50.22
CA PRO A 233 5.95 6.30 -50.02
C PRO A 233 5.53 5.94 -48.59
N GLY A 234 5.65 6.86 -47.63
CA GLY A 234 5.14 6.72 -46.24
C GLY A 234 5.63 5.45 -45.57
N TRP A 235 4.68 4.72 -44.99
CA TRP A 235 4.94 3.47 -44.29
C TRP A 235 5.52 2.33 -45.15
N GLY A 236 5.45 2.42 -46.46
CA GLY A 236 6.14 1.50 -47.35
C GLY A 236 7.66 1.49 -47.15
N VAL A 237 8.24 2.61 -46.74
CA VAL A 237 9.68 2.80 -46.49
C VAL A 237 10.06 2.51 -45.05
N GLY A 238 9.28 2.98 -44.09
CA GLY A 238 9.51 2.80 -42.64
C GLY A 238 8.45 3.48 -41.78
N VAL A 239 8.31 3.05 -40.55
CA VAL A 239 7.38 3.64 -39.58
C VAL A 239 8.10 3.75 -38.23
N ASN A 240 8.18 4.94 -37.67
CA ASN A 240 8.78 5.15 -36.37
C ASN A 240 7.78 4.85 -35.26
N ALA A 241 8.02 3.77 -34.54
CA ALA A 241 7.20 3.38 -33.42
C ALA A 241 7.17 4.41 -32.25
N ILE A 242 8.25 5.19 -32.09
CA ILE A 242 8.31 6.29 -31.13
C ILE A 242 7.25 7.36 -31.45
N ASP A 243 7.09 7.74 -32.72
CA ASP A 243 6.05 8.70 -33.13
C ASP A 243 4.64 8.14 -32.82
N LYS A 244 4.44 6.83 -32.98
CA LYS A 244 3.16 6.16 -32.68
C LYS A 244 2.89 6.08 -31.17
N GLY A 245 3.94 5.79 -30.38
CA GLY A 245 3.86 5.84 -28.93
C GLY A 245 3.53 7.24 -28.41
N GLN A 246 4.19 8.27 -28.95
CA GLN A 246 3.89 9.67 -28.60
C GLN A 246 2.43 10.03 -28.92
N PHE A 247 1.94 9.65 -30.10
CA PHE A 247 0.55 9.90 -30.48
C PHE A 247 -0.45 9.28 -29.47
N LEU A 248 -0.18 8.06 -28.99
CA LEU A 248 -1.03 7.40 -28.00
C LEU A 248 -0.87 8.01 -26.60
N LEU A 249 0.33 8.43 -26.19
CA LEU A 249 0.54 9.21 -24.96
C LEU A 249 -0.30 10.48 -24.94
N ASP A 250 -0.23 11.27 -26.02
CA ASP A 250 -0.99 12.53 -26.16
C ASP A 250 -2.52 12.27 -26.17
N SER A 251 -2.93 11.11 -26.70
CA SER A 251 -4.33 10.70 -26.73
C SER A 251 -4.82 10.26 -25.34
N LEU A 252 -4.06 9.43 -24.65
CA LEU A 252 -4.42 8.92 -23.30
C LEU A 252 -4.41 10.02 -22.24
N LEU A 253 -3.59 11.07 -22.40
CA LEU A 253 -3.68 12.26 -21.56
C LEU A 253 -5.08 12.92 -21.61
N LYS A 254 -5.79 12.81 -22.73
CA LYS A 254 -7.17 13.33 -22.84
C LYS A 254 -8.16 12.46 -22.07
N LEU A 255 -7.96 11.13 -22.08
CA LEU A 255 -8.75 10.22 -21.28
C LEU A 255 -8.53 10.49 -19.76
N GLU A 256 -7.28 10.70 -19.36
CA GLU A 256 -6.94 11.06 -17.98
C GLU A 256 -7.63 12.37 -17.56
N GLN A 257 -7.60 13.39 -18.41
CA GLN A 257 -8.29 14.65 -18.16
C GLN A 257 -9.81 14.48 -18.04
N GLU A 258 -10.41 13.59 -18.84
CA GLU A 258 -11.83 13.24 -18.76
C GLU A 258 -12.12 12.52 -17.42
N TRP A 259 -11.29 11.57 -17.01
CA TRP A 259 -11.42 10.89 -15.72
C TRP A 259 -11.34 11.88 -14.55
N GLY A 260 -10.43 12.84 -14.59
CA GLY A 260 -10.32 13.90 -13.58
C GLY A 260 -11.58 14.74 -13.42
N LEU A 261 -12.42 14.82 -14.47
CA LEU A 261 -13.69 15.54 -14.44
C LEU A 261 -14.87 14.64 -14.06
N THR A 262 -14.88 13.39 -14.49
CA THR A 262 -16.03 12.49 -14.42
C THR A 262 -15.96 11.51 -13.27
N LYS A 263 -14.77 10.94 -12.96
CA LYS A 263 -14.59 9.97 -11.89
C LYS A 263 -14.37 10.70 -10.57
N LYS A 264 -15.34 10.61 -9.68
CA LYS A 264 -15.32 11.32 -8.40
C LYS A 264 -15.83 10.42 -7.29
N HIS A 265 -15.14 10.48 -6.17
CA HIS A 265 -15.57 9.88 -4.92
C HIS A 265 -15.35 10.91 -3.81
N HIS A 266 -16.31 11.07 -2.88
CA HIS A 266 -16.29 12.15 -1.89
C HIS A 266 -15.16 12.07 -0.87
N LEU A 267 -14.56 10.88 -0.68
CA LEU A 267 -13.43 10.67 0.21
C LEU A 267 -12.06 10.87 -0.48
N PHE A 268 -12.04 11.14 -1.79
CA PHE A 268 -10.81 11.39 -2.55
C PHE A 268 -10.78 12.81 -3.09
N ASN A 269 -9.59 13.34 -3.21
CA ASN A 269 -9.38 14.62 -3.89
C ASN A 269 -9.73 14.50 -5.39
N PRO A 270 -10.26 15.56 -6.01
CA PRO A 270 -10.51 15.58 -7.45
C PRO A 270 -9.25 15.21 -8.23
N GLY A 271 -9.38 14.34 -9.24
CA GLY A 271 -8.28 13.90 -10.08
C GLY A 271 -7.44 12.75 -9.49
N HIS A 272 -7.89 12.13 -8.40
CA HIS A 272 -7.18 10.98 -7.82
C HIS A 272 -7.15 9.77 -8.75
N PHE A 273 -8.24 9.52 -9.49
CA PHE A 273 -8.31 8.44 -10.47
C PHE A 273 -7.65 8.86 -11.78
N THR A 274 -6.53 8.20 -12.14
CA THR A 274 -5.56 8.73 -13.10
C THR A 274 -4.85 7.64 -13.89
N LEU A 275 -4.22 8.03 -15.00
CA LEU A 275 -3.44 7.18 -15.90
C LEU A 275 -2.00 7.70 -15.93
N LEU A 276 -1.11 7.16 -15.12
CA LEU A 276 0.28 7.59 -15.07
C LEU A 276 1.13 6.80 -16.08
N PRO A 277 1.69 7.42 -17.15
CA PRO A 277 2.74 6.80 -17.93
C PRO A 277 4.05 6.80 -17.13
N GLY A 278 4.35 5.69 -16.46
CA GLY A 278 5.49 5.59 -15.54
C GLY A 278 6.81 5.27 -16.23
N VAL A 279 6.77 4.50 -17.32
CA VAL A 279 7.97 4.07 -18.05
C VAL A 279 7.73 4.14 -19.55
N ILE A 280 8.72 4.61 -20.31
CA ILE A 280 8.74 4.54 -21.75
C ILE A 280 10.09 4.02 -22.26
N HIS A 281 10.04 3.03 -23.15
CA HIS A 281 11.19 2.52 -23.86
C HIS A 281 10.91 2.57 -25.36
N GLY A 282 11.74 3.29 -26.11
CA GLY A 282 11.63 3.39 -27.57
C GLY A 282 13.00 3.33 -28.22
N GLY A 283 13.14 2.56 -29.27
CA GLY A 283 14.40 2.42 -29.99
C GLY A 283 14.43 1.16 -30.85
N PRO A 284 15.46 0.98 -31.66
CA PRO A 284 15.72 -0.28 -32.34
C PRO A 284 16.04 -1.38 -31.33
N HIS A 285 15.49 -2.59 -31.52
CA HIS A 285 15.76 -3.70 -30.63
C HIS A 285 17.26 -3.99 -30.46
N GLY A 286 17.72 -3.96 -29.20
CA GLY A 286 19.09 -4.33 -28.83
C GLY A 286 20.18 -3.35 -29.29
N VAL A 287 19.80 -2.16 -29.78
CA VAL A 287 20.74 -1.16 -30.32
C VAL A 287 20.31 0.23 -29.83
N ASP A 288 21.18 0.88 -29.08
CA ASP A 288 20.95 2.22 -28.55
C ASP A 288 21.65 3.29 -29.42
N VAL A 289 21.15 3.47 -30.64
CA VAL A 289 21.66 4.47 -31.61
C VAL A 289 20.53 5.18 -32.34
N PRO A 290 20.66 6.50 -32.66
CA PRO A 290 19.61 7.30 -33.27
C PRO A 290 19.57 7.21 -34.83
N PHE A 291 20.31 6.27 -35.44
CA PHE A 291 20.48 6.21 -36.91
C PHE A 291 19.53 5.22 -37.60
N ILE A 292 18.56 4.69 -36.85
CA ILE A 292 17.55 3.75 -37.34
C ILE A 292 16.16 4.32 -37.01
N ILE A 293 15.21 4.27 -37.92
CA ILE A 293 13.79 4.49 -37.62
C ILE A 293 13.35 3.33 -36.76
N SER A 294 12.87 3.61 -35.54
CA SER A 294 12.56 2.60 -34.54
C SER A 294 11.33 1.77 -34.90
N GLU A 295 11.43 0.47 -34.84
CA GLU A 295 10.31 -0.46 -34.98
C GLU A 295 9.59 -0.76 -33.66
N TYR A 296 10.06 -0.20 -32.51
CA TYR A 296 9.54 -0.56 -31.21
C TYR A 296 9.38 0.66 -30.30
N CYS A 297 8.25 0.75 -29.61
CA CYS A 297 8.01 1.68 -28.51
C CYS A 297 7.06 1.05 -27.51
N LYS A 298 7.53 0.86 -26.27
CA LYS A 298 6.77 0.33 -25.13
C LYS A 298 6.52 1.42 -24.13
N ILE A 299 5.28 1.52 -23.63
CA ILE A 299 4.85 2.45 -22.60
C ILE A 299 4.18 1.65 -21.50
N GLU A 300 4.57 1.89 -20.24
CA GLU A 300 3.96 1.25 -19.09
C GLU A 300 3.16 2.27 -18.29
N TYR A 301 1.89 1.95 -18.06
CA TYR A 301 0.98 2.77 -17.29
C TYR A 301 0.67 2.14 -15.95
N ALA A 302 0.68 2.96 -14.90
CA ALA A 302 -0.02 2.69 -13.66
C ALA A 302 -1.37 3.41 -13.71
N ILE A 303 -2.45 2.66 -13.48
CA ILE A 303 -3.82 3.16 -13.55
C ILE A 303 -4.42 3.09 -12.16
N TRP A 304 -4.78 4.25 -11.57
CA TRP A 304 -5.60 4.33 -10.38
C TRP A 304 -7.06 4.45 -10.80
N HIS A 305 -7.88 3.45 -10.48
CA HIS A 305 -9.28 3.45 -10.90
C HIS A 305 -10.25 3.55 -9.70
N HIS A 306 -11.48 3.97 -10.01
CA HIS A 306 -12.52 4.20 -9.02
C HIS A 306 -12.87 2.91 -8.26
N PRO A 307 -13.12 2.96 -6.92
CA PRO A 307 -13.40 1.76 -6.12
C PRO A 307 -14.65 0.98 -6.55
N HIS A 308 -15.59 1.61 -7.22
CA HIS A 308 -16.79 0.94 -7.74
C HIS A 308 -16.64 0.43 -9.18
N GLU A 309 -15.45 0.50 -9.76
CA GLU A 309 -15.14 -0.08 -11.09
C GLU A 309 -14.46 -1.43 -10.93
N THR A 310 -14.89 -2.39 -11.73
CA THR A 310 -14.18 -3.66 -11.88
C THR A 310 -12.98 -3.49 -12.81
N LEU A 311 -12.03 -4.43 -12.75
CA LEU A 311 -10.93 -4.46 -13.72
C LEU A 311 -11.45 -4.53 -15.17
N GLU A 312 -12.53 -5.25 -15.41
CA GLU A 312 -13.10 -5.40 -16.76
C GLU A 312 -13.71 -4.09 -17.26
N ASP A 313 -14.31 -3.27 -16.39
CA ASP A 313 -14.79 -1.93 -16.75
C ASP A 313 -13.61 -1.05 -17.18
N VAL A 314 -12.53 -1.03 -16.40
CA VAL A 314 -11.32 -0.26 -16.67
C VAL A 314 -10.64 -0.72 -17.97
N LYS A 315 -10.53 -2.04 -18.18
CA LYS A 315 -9.99 -2.61 -19.42
C LYS A 315 -10.82 -2.19 -20.62
N SER A 316 -12.12 -2.34 -20.54
CA SER A 316 -13.04 -2.02 -21.64
C SER A 316 -12.91 -0.55 -22.03
N GLU A 317 -12.91 0.36 -21.07
CA GLU A 317 -12.79 1.80 -21.32
C GLU A 317 -11.43 2.17 -21.91
N PHE A 318 -10.33 1.66 -21.33
CA PHE A 318 -8.98 1.92 -21.80
C PHE A 318 -8.73 1.37 -23.23
N GLU A 319 -9.10 0.09 -23.45
CA GLU A 319 -8.90 -0.57 -24.75
C GLU A 319 -9.77 0.05 -25.85
N GLU A 320 -11.02 0.42 -25.55
CA GLU A 320 -11.89 1.11 -26.50
C GLU A 320 -11.33 2.49 -26.85
N PHE A 321 -10.82 3.22 -25.86
CA PHE A 321 -10.20 4.53 -26.10
C PHE A 321 -8.94 4.39 -26.99
N VAL A 322 -8.04 3.44 -26.69
CA VAL A 322 -6.84 3.17 -27.49
C VAL A 322 -7.21 2.76 -28.92
N LYS A 323 -8.23 1.92 -29.09
CA LYS A 323 -8.76 1.52 -30.40
C LYS A 323 -9.27 2.72 -31.17
N ASN A 324 -10.06 3.59 -30.56
CA ASN A 324 -10.62 4.78 -31.19
C ASN A 324 -9.52 5.79 -31.57
N ALA A 325 -8.53 6.00 -30.71
CA ALA A 325 -7.36 6.82 -31.00
C ALA A 325 -6.56 6.24 -32.18
N SER A 326 -6.29 4.93 -32.15
CA SER A 326 -5.55 4.23 -33.22
C SER A 326 -6.24 4.36 -34.59
N ALA A 327 -7.58 4.41 -34.62
CA ALA A 327 -8.34 4.58 -35.86
C ALA A 327 -8.08 5.96 -36.58
N LEU A 328 -7.52 6.93 -35.86
CA LEU A 328 -7.18 8.25 -36.39
C LEU A 328 -5.79 8.27 -37.06
N ASP A 329 -4.95 7.27 -36.80
CA ASP A 329 -3.63 7.14 -37.42
C ASP A 329 -3.63 6.04 -38.50
N GLU A 330 -3.08 6.33 -39.67
CA GLU A 330 -3.10 5.44 -40.84
C GLU A 330 -2.39 4.10 -40.57
N TRP A 331 -1.27 4.12 -39.83
CA TRP A 331 -0.53 2.90 -39.48
C TRP A 331 -1.17 2.13 -38.34
N LEU A 332 -1.53 2.82 -37.27
CA LEU A 332 -2.11 2.19 -36.08
C LEU A 332 -3.48 1.57 -36.35
N ARG A 333 -4.21 2.05 -37.33
CA ARG A 333 -5.48 1.47 -37.77
C ARG A 333 -5.32 0.03 -38.26
N GLU A 334 -4.24 -0.24 -38.97
CA GLU A 334 -3.91 -1.56 -39.53
C GLU A 334 -2.98 -2.36 -38.60
N ASN A 335 -2.25 -1.68 -37.74
CA ASN A 335 -1.28 -2.25 -36.80
C ASN A 335 -1.53 -1.66 -35.41
N PRO A 336 -2.66 -2.02 -34.74
CA PRO A 336 -2.98 -1.49 -33.42
C PRO A 336 -1.91 -1.91 -32.40
N PRO A 337 -1.70 -1.11 -31.33
CA PRO A 337 -0.75 -1.48 -30.29
C PRO A 337 -1.17 -2.77 -29.59
N GLU A 338 -0.20 -3.53 -29.15
CA GLU A 338 -0.41 -4.65 -28.25
C GLU A 338 -0.64 -4.12 -26.82
N ILE A 339 -1.67 -4.62 -26.15
CA ILE A 339 -2.02 -4.25 -24.78
C ILE A 339 -1.84 -5.48 -23.89
N THR A 340 -1.01 -5.37 -22.86
CA THR A 340 -0.77 -6.43 -21.89
C THR A 340 -1.09 -5.92 -20.49
N TRP A 341 -2.04 -6.56 -19.82
CA TRP A 341 -2.36 -6.29 -18.42
C TRP A 341 -1.48 -7.17 -17.54
N ASN A 342 -0.60 -6.55 -16.78
CA ASN A 342 0.43 -7.25 -16.01
C ASN A 342 -0.04 -7.60 -14.61
N LEU A 343 -0.80 -6.67 -13.99
CA LEU A 343 -1.12 -6.74 -12.60
C LEU A 343 -2.39 -5.94 -12.30
N HIS A 344 -3.16 -6.41 -11.32
CA HIS A 344 -4.29 -5.69 -10.77
C HIS A 344 -4.36 -5.87 -9.26
N TRP A 345 -4.37 -4.76 -8.55
CA TRP A 345 -4.72 -4.68 -7.14
C TRP A 345 -6.17 -4.19 -7.06
N PRO A 346 -7.10 -5.03 -6.62
CA PRO A 346 -8.51 -4.62 -6.56
C PRO A 346 -8.72 -3.55 -5.49
N PRO A 347 -9.72 -2.68 -5.64
CA PRO A 347 -10.10 -1.74 -4.60
C PRO A 347 -10.79 -2.45 -3.44
N TYR A 348 -10.92 -1.76 -2.30
CA TYR A 348 -11.90 -2.11 -1.28
C TYR A 348 -12.80 -0.92 -0.96
N ASP A 349 -13.98 -1.21 -0.45
CA ASP A 349 -14.93 -0.20 0.01
C ASP A 349 -15.76 -0.79 1.15
N THR A 350 -15.42 -0.43 2.38
CA THR A 350 -16.22 -0.70 3.56
C THR A 350 -17.17 0.47 3.76
N PRO A 351 -18.48 0.28 3.73
CA PRO A 351 -19.44 1.38 3.89
C PRO A 351 -19.14 2.22 5.14
N GLU A 352 -19.15 3.54 5.01
CA GLU A 352 -18.85 4.46 6.13
C GLU A 352 -19.77 4.27 7.35
N ASP A 353 -20.99 3.78 7.13
CA ASP A 353 -21.95 3.44 8.17
C ASP A 353 -21.72 2.05 8.79
N HIS A 354 -20.74 1.29 8.29
CA HIS A 354 -20.38 0.01 8.91
C HIS A 354 -19.86 0.24 10.34
N PRO A 355 -20.29 -0.57 11.31
CA PRO A 355 -19.96 -0.35 12.73
C PRO A 355 -18.47 -0.23 13.04
N ILE A 356 -17.58 -0.87 12.27
CA ILE A 356 -16.13 -0.75 12.50
C ILE A 356 -15.65 0.67 12.25
N CYS A 357 -16.16 1.36 11.22
CA CYS A 357 -15.80 2.74 10.90
C CYS A 357 -16.16 3.68 12.05
N SER A 358 -17.39 3.59 12.56
CA SER A 358 -17.81 4.40 13.71
C SER A 358 -17.10 4.04 15.01
N THR A 359 -16.75 2.76 15.21
CA THR A 359 -16.03 2.32 16.41
C THR A 359 -14.62 2.91 16.44
N ILE A 360 -13.87 2.82 15.33
CA ILE A 360 -12.52 3.39 15.29
C ILE A 360 -12.54 4.92 15.35
N ALA A 361 -13.51 5.58 14.71
CA ALA A 361 -13.67 7.03 14.79
C ALA A 361 -13.89 7.50 16.22
N GLN A 362 -14.83 6.90 16.95
CA GLN A 362 -15.08 7.22 18.36
C GLN A 362 -13.88 6.91 19.26
N SER A 363 -13.14 5.84 18.96
CA SER A 363 -11.92 5.48 19.69
C SER A 363 -10.83 6.52 19.46
N HIS A 364 -10.66 6.99 18.20
CA HIS A 364 -9.75 8.08 17.86
C HIS A 364 -10.11 9.36 18.64
N GLU A 365 -11.36 9.80 18.60
CA GLU A 365 -11.81 11.00 19.30
C GLU A 365 -11.53 10.92 20.82
N LYS A 366 -11.80 9.77 21.44
CA LYS A 366 -11.49 9.54 22.87
C LYS A 366 -9.98 9.55 23.15
N ALA A 367 -9.19 8.91 22.29
CA ALA A 367 -7.73 8.84 22.40
C ALA A 367 -7.05 10.18 22.19
N ALA A 368 -7.65 11.05 21.38
CA ALA A 368 -7.11 12.34 20.98
C ALA A 368 -7.32 13.46 22.01
N ILE A 369 -8.19 13.27 23.00
CA ILE A 369 -8.49 14.30 24.03
C ILE A 369 -7.19 14.81 24.68
N GLY A 370 -6.99 16.13 24.66
CA GLY A 370 -5.83 16.79 25.23
C GLY A 370 -4.54 16.65 24.40
N THR A 371 -4.63 16.17 23.17
CA THR A 371 -3.50 16.07 22.23
C THR A 371 -3.67 17.04 21.06
N LYS A 372 -2.65 17.16 20.21
CA LYS A 372 -2.74 17.93 18.95
C LYS A 372 -3.74 17.35 17.93
N PHE A 373 -4.21 16.14 18.15
CA PHE A 373 -5.17 15.43 17.30
C PHE A 373 -6.62 15.57 17.77
N GLU A 374 -6.88 16.37 18.81
CA GLU A 374 -8.21 16.56 19.38
C GLU A 374 -9.15 17.18 18.34
N GLY A 375 -10.25 16.49 18.08
CA GLY A 375 -11.27 16.88 17.10
C GLY A 375 -12.10 15.69 16.63
N PRO A 376 -13.07 15.92 15.75
CA PRO A 376 -13.80 14.83 15.12
C PRO A 376 -12.89 14.00 14.23
N ALA A 377 -13.10 12.70 14.21
CA ALA A 377 -12.37 11.81 13.31
C ALA A 377 -12.66 12.18 11.83
N ILE A 378 -11.63 12.20 11.03
CA ILE A 378 -11.70 12.55 9.60
C ILE A 378 -11.71 11.27 8.79
N TYR A 379 -12.66 11.17 7.85
CA TYR A 379 -12.73 10.08 6.88
C TYR A 379 -12.09 10.49 5.57
N ARG A 380 -11.26 9.60 5.00
CA ARG A 380 -10.62 9.79 3.69
C ARG A 380 -10.51 8.48 2.94
N GLY A 381 -10.35 8.56 1.62
CA GLY A 381 -9.89 7.44 0.81
C GLY A 381 -8.37 7.26 0.94
N PHE A 382 -7.90 6.04 0.87
CA PHE A 382 -6.47 5.76 0.84
C PHE A 382 -5.87 6.21 -0.49
N TYR A 383 -4.71 6.87 -0.45
CA TYR A 383 -4.09 7.35 -1.69
C TYR A 383 -3.32 6.28 -2.44
N ALA A 384 -3.08 5.15 -1.81
CA ALA A 384 -2.43 3.97 -2.36
C ALA A 384 -3.37 2.76 -2.29
N VAL A 385 -2.83 1.56 -2.24
CA VAL A 385 -3.51 0.29 -2.03
C VAL A 385 -2.88 -0.40 -0.83
N ASP A 386 -3.60 -1.31 -0.19
CA ASP A 386 -3.12 -2.06 0.96
C ASP A 386 -3.81 -3.43 1.11
N ASP A 387 -3.38 -4.20 2.08
CA ASP A 387 -3.89 -5.54 2.37
C ASP A 387 -5.37 -5.58 2.81
N ALA A 388 -5.99 -4.44 3.16
CA ALA A 388 -7.42 -4.36 3.47
C ALA A 388 -8.29 -4.85 2.31
N THR A 389 -7.80 -4.69 1.08
CA THR A 389 -8.43 -5.20 -0.13
C THR A 389 -8.69 -6.71 -0.06
N PHE A 390 -7.69 -7.49 0.34
CA PHE A 390 -7.79 -8.96 0.36
C PHE A 390 -8.64 -9.45 1.52
N LEU A 391 -8.58 -8.79 2.65
CA LEU A 391 -9.47 -9.04 3.79
C LEU A 391 -10.92 -8.75 3.41
N ASN A 392 -11.18 -7.58 2.82
CA ASN A 392 -12.52 -7.15 2.39
C ASN A 392 -13.10 -8.06 1.31
N ALA A 393 -12.31 -8.43 0.29
CA ALA A 393 -12.70 -9.35 -0.76
C ALA A 393 -13.09 -10.76 -0.24
N ASN A 394 -12.59 -11.12 0.95
CA ASN A 394 -12.93 -12.36 1.64
C ASN A 394 -14.04 -12.22 2.68
N GLY A 395 -14.77 -11.10 2.66
CA GLY A 395 -15.92 -10.85 3.53
C GLY A 395 -15.55 -10.44 4.96
N ILE A 396 -14.35 -9.90 5.16
CA ILE A 396 -13.89 -9.30 6.42
C ILE A 396 -13.87 -7.77 6.23
N PRO A 397 -14.89 -7.04 6.70
CA PRO A 397 -14.92 -5.59 6.59
C PRO A 397 -13.67 -4.97 7.18
N SER A 398 -12.96 -4.16 6.40
CA SER A 398 -11.63 -3.66 6.76
C SER A 398 -11.58 -2.14 6.70
N VAL A 399 -10.78 -1.56 7.59
CA VAL A 399 -10.48 -0.12 7.65
C VAL A 399 -8.98 0.04 7.77
N THR A 400 -8.41 0.97 7.02
CA THR A 400 -7.01 1.36 7.19
C THR A 400 -6.92 2.50 8.19
N TYR A 401 -6.01 2.37 9.15
CA TYR A 401 -5.73 3.39 10.16
C TYR A 401 -4.37 3.11 10.78
N GLY A 402 -3.44 4.04 10.73
CA GLY A 402 -2.13 3.88 11.36
C GLY A 402 -1.29 5.15 11.37
N PRO A 403 -0.19 5.15 12.15
CA PRO A 403 0.69 6.30 12.28
C PRO A 403 1.50 6.49 11.00
N GLY A 404 1.82 7.73 10.69
CA GLY A 404 2.62 8.10 9.55
C GLY A 404 1.80 8.66 8.40
N HIS A 405 2.51 9.13 7.41
CA HIS A 405 1.97 9.86 6.27
C HIS A 405 2.45 9.19 4.98
N ILE A 406 1.54 8.78 4.12
CA ILE A 406 1.88 8.03 2.91
C ILE A 406 2.93 8.72 2.01
N HIS A 407 3.03 10.05 2.03
CA HIS A 407 4.06 10.77 1.29
C HIS A 407 5.48 10.64 1.90
N GLN A 408 5.61 10.02 3.08
CA GLN A 408 6.91 9.64 3.65
C GLN A 408 7.31 8.21 3.29
N ALA A 409 6.35 7.38 2.91
CA ALA A 409 6.60 6.03 2.42
C ALA A 409 7.51 6.05 1.19
N HIS A 410 8.42 5.08 1.09
CA HIS A 410 9.34 4.90 -0.03
C HIS A 410 10.36 6.03 -0.25
N MET A 411 10.35 7.08 0.56
CA MET A 411 11.28 8.21 0.46
C MET A 411 12.62 7.92 1.18
N VAL A 412 13.66 8.64 0.78
CA VAL A 412 14.86 8.80 1.58
C VAL A 412 14.49 9.60 2.84
N ASP A 413 15.13 9.31 3.96
CA ASP A 413 14.80 9.89 5.27
C ASP A 413 13.36 9.63 5.73
N GLU A 414 12.81 8.49 5.37
CA GLU A 414 11.53 8.01 5.87
C GLU A 414 11.50 8.06 7.40
N TYR A 415 10.39 8.55 7.96
CA TYR A 415 10.19 8.65 9.40
C TYR A 415 8.71 8.52 9.79
N VAL A 416 8.49 8.24 11.06
CA VAL A 416 7.17 8.32 11.70
C VAL A 416 7.23 9.28 12.88
N ASN A 417 6.16 10.04 13.10
CA ASN A 417 6.04 10.92 14.28
C ASN A 417 5.68 10.10 15.52
N ILE A 418 6.39 10.33 16.62
CA ILE A 418 6.17 9.63 17.90
C ILE A 418 4.75 9.85 18.42
N ASP A 419 4.22 11.06 18.28
CA ASP A 419 2.87 11.40 18.75
C ASP A 419 1.79 10.57 18.02
N GLU A 420 1.97 10.34 16.71
CA GLU A 420 1.06 9.52 15.90
C GLU A 420 1.11 8.06 16.34
N VAL A 421 2.30 7.52 16.64
CA VAL A 421 2.48 6.16 17.16
C VAL A 421 1.73 5.99 18.48
N ILE A 422 1.86 6.95 19.40
CA ILE A 422 1.18 6.88 20.70
C ILE A 422 -0.34 7.04 20.53
N ALA A 423 -0.79 7.98 19.69
CA ALA A 423 -2.22 8.18 19.43
C ALA A 423 -2.84 6.95 18.77
N SER A 424 -2.17 6.34 17.79
CA SER A 424 -2.63 5.11 17.13
C SER A 424 -2.69 3.95 18.12
N THR A 425 -1.69 3.78 18.99
CA THR A 425 -1.68 2.76 20.05
C THR A 425 -2.91 2.90 20.96
N LYS A 426 -3.24 4.14 21.38
CA LYS A 426 -4.42 4.43 22.18
C LYS A 426 -5.71 4.08 21.44
N THR A 427 -5.81 4.53 20.18
CA THR A 427 -6.98 4.27 19.33
C THR A 427 -7.21 2.78 19.13
N TYR A 428 -6.18 2.00 18.82
CA TYR A 428 -6.30 0.55 18.67
C TYR A 428 -6.77 -0.15 19.96
N ALA A 429 -6.21 0.25 21.10
CA ALA A 429 -6.62 -0.34 22.38
C ALA A 429 -8.10 -0.08 22.68
N LEU A 430 -8.56 1.16 22.49
CA LEU A 430 -9.97 1.52 22.68
C LEU A 430 -10.89 0.85 21.65
N THR A 431 -10.45 0.75 20.40
CA THR A 431 -11.21 0.06 19.35
C THR A 431 -11.40 -1.41 19.67
N ALA A 432 -10.34 -2.10 20.14
CA ALA A 432 -10.44 -3.49 20.54
C ALA A 432 -11.41 -3.66 21.74
N MET A 433 -11.39 -2.75 22.72
CA MET A 433 -12.34 -2.77 23.84
C MET A 433 -13.79 -2.57 23.40
N ASP A 434 -14.03 -1.59 22.54
CA ASP A 434 -15.39 -1.23 22.11
C ASP A 434 -15.95 -2.27 21.12
N TRP A 435 -15.12 -2.79 20.21
CA TRP A 435 -15.53 -3.77 19.21
C TRP A 435 -15.69 -5.18 19.76
N CYS A 436 -14.64 -5.68 20.42
CA CYS A 436 -14.67 -7.04 20.96
C CYS A 436 -15.50 -7.14 22.24
N GLY A 437 -15.77 -6.02 22.90
CA GLY A 437 -16.40 -5.96 24.21
C GLY A 437 -15.45 -6.37 25.35
N VAL A 438 -15.71 -5.89 26.54
CA VAL A 438 -14.90 -6.16 27.73
C VAL A 438 -15.68 -7.06 28.69
N SER A 439 -15.02 -8.12 29.19
CA SER A 439 -15.56 -8.94 30.31
C SER A 439 -15.44 -8.17 31.62
N ILE A 440 -16.50 -8.21 32.40
CA ILE A 440 -16.56 -7.63 33.75
C ILE A 440 -15.89 -8.60 34.71
#